data_bf67fdedba9b8579a2efc05cddc2d159
#
_entry.id   bf67fdedba9b8579a2efc05cddc2d159
#
_cell.length_a   1.000
_cell.length_b   1.000
_cell.length_c   1.000
_cell.angle_alpha   90.00
_cell.angle_beta   90.00
_cell.angle_gamma   90.00
#
_symmetry.space_group_name_H-M   'P 1'
#
loop_
_entity.id
_entity.type
_entity.pdbx_description
1 polymer ?
#
loop_
_entity_poly.entity_id
_entity_poly.type
_entity_poly.pdbx_seq_one_letter_code
_entity_poly.pdbx_strand_id
1 'polypeptide(L)'
;MRVTKTVNHKLTAFALFAVLFIFLPIMANAQQFPERSSTGTTNLIAPPGPPAIPFIDLTIRNPQGGQEVAFSLQLLLLLTVLSLAPSIIILMTSFLRVSIVLDFIKRALSLQQVPPNQVILGISLFLTVLIMWPTFSAIYTNSIQPLSAGSLSAENAYRAAEAPLREFMFNQMKDRRGTRENIGRFMSMRGITQQPNTLADVPTYILIPAFILNELTVAFKMGILLFIPFIVIDFVVASTLMSMGMIMLPPVMISMPFKLVLFILVDGWGLLTGQLMNSFVVR
;
A
#
# COMPACT_ATOMS: atom_id res chain seq x y z
N MET A 1 -32.08 -16.29 -8.69
CA MET A 1 -31.38 -15.14 -9.29
C MET A 1 -31.57 -13.83 -8.52
N ARG A 2 -31.83 -13.84 -7.18
CA ARG A 2 -32.07 -12.65 -6.32
C ARG A 2 -31.09 -12.50 -5.14
N VAL A 3 -30.17 -13.42 -4.94
CA VAL A 3 -29.25 -13.40 -3.77
C VAL A 3 -27.95 -12.63 -4.05
N THR A 4 -27.58 -12.43 -5.31
CA THR A 4 -26.30 -11.80 -5.69
C THR A 4 -26.29 -10.25 -5.60
N LYS A 5 -27.45 -9.60 -5.52
CA LYS A 5 -27.53 -8.12 -5.55
C LYS A 5 -27.31 -7.46 -4.18
N THR A 6 -27.66 -8.14 -3.08
CA THR A 6 -27.53 -7.58 -1.71
C THR A 6 -26.13 -7.72 -1.11
N VAL A 7 -25.33 -8.67 -1.57
CA VAL A 7 -23.94 -8.86 -1.12
C VAL A 7 -23.04 -7.75 -1.66
N ASN A 8 -23.28 -7.26 -2.87
CA ASN A 8 -22.46 -6.21 -3.49
C ASN A 8 -22.53 -4.85 -2.78
N HIS A 9 -23.69 -4.44 -2.23
CA HIS A 9 -23.82 -3.13 -1.59
C HIS A 9 -23.06 -3.03 -0.25
N LYS A 10 -23.02 -4.10 0.54
CA LYS A 10 -22.28 -4.12 1.82
C LYS A 10 -20.77 -4.21 1.61
N LEU A 11 -20.35 -4.90 0.55
CA LEU A 11 -18.94 -5.04 0.19
C LEU A 11 -18.37 -3.74 -0.40
N THR A 12 -19.16 -3.03 -1.23
CA THR A 12 -18.78 -1.71 -1.75
C THR A 12 -18.72 -0.66 -0.64
N ALA A 13 -19.61 -0.73 0.34
CA ALA A 13 -19.56 0.15 1.52
C ALA A 13 -18.33 -0.13 2.40
N PHE A 14 -17.91 -1.38 2.55
CA PHE A 14 -16.70 -1.73 3.30
C PHE A 14 -15.41 -1.32 2.57
N ALA A 15 -15.35 -1.51 1.26
CA ALA A 15 -14.22 -1.04 0.44
C ALA A 15 -14.11 0.50 0.46
N LEU A 16 -15.24 1.21 0.36
CA LEU A 16 -15.32 2.67 0.50
C LEU A 16 -14.91 3.14 1.90
N PHE A 17 -15.32 2.43 2.95
CA PHE A 17 -14.95 2.72 4.34
C PHE A 17 -13.47 2.47 4.61
N ALA A 18 -12.89 1.40 4.07
CA ALA A 18 -11.46 1.09 4.16
C ALA A 18 -10.62 2.15 3.42
N VAL A 19 -11.05 2.57 2.24
CA VAL A 19 -10.41 3.66 1.47
C VAL A 19 -10.54 4.99 2.21
N LEU A 20 -11.70 5.30 2.77
CA LEU A 20 -11.93 6.53 3.56
C LEU A 20 -11.05 6.56 4.81
N PHE A 21 -10.88 5.44 5.51
CA PHE A 21 -10.07 5.34 6.73
C PHE A 21 -8.55 5.45 6.45
N ILE A 22 -8.10 5.04 5.26
CA ILE A 22 -6.72 5.23 4.81
C ILE A 22 -6.45 6.69 4.42
N PHE A 23 -7.46 7.41 3.91
CA PHE A 23 -7.33 8.81 3.48
C PHE A 23 -7.52 9.84 4.60
N LEU A 24 -8.22 9.51 5.69
CA LEU A 24 -8.45 10.45 6.79
C LEU A 24 -7.17 11.08 7.38
N PRO A 25 -6.08 10.34 7.66
CA PRO A 25 -4.86 10.95 8.22
C PRO A 25 -4.10 11.83 7.22
N ILE A 26 -4.33 11.67 5.91
CA ILE A 26 -3.66 12.47 4.88
C ILE A 26 -4.28 13.87 4.79
N MET A 27 -5.57 14.01 5.08
CA MET A 27 -6.28 15.32 5.09
C MET A 27 -6.06 16.12 6.38
N ALA A 28 -5.70 15.46 7.50
CA ALA A 28 -5.50 16.13 8.79
C ALA A 28 -4.27 17.06 8.84
N ASN A 29 -3.30 16.89 7.93
CA ASN A 29 -2.10 17.72 7.86
C ASN A 29 -2.23 18.96 6.95
N ALA A 30 -3.39 19.23 6.37
CA ALA A 30 -3.57 20.31 5.39
C ALA A 30 -4.10 21.63 5.96
N GLN A 31 -4.37 21.72 7.26
CA GLN A 31 -4.91 22.93 7.86
C GLN A 31 -4.04 23.45 9.02
N GLN A 32 -2.91 24.05 8.70
CA GLN A 32 -2.28 25.04 9.58
C GLN A 32 -2.91 26.40 9.27
N PHE A 33 -3.90 26.79 10.05
CA PHE A 33 -4.38 28.17 10.07
C PHE A 33 -3.40 29.04 10.86
N PRO A 34 -3.01 30.23 10.37
CA PRO A 34 -2.16 31.13 11.13
C PRO A 34 -2.92 31.63 12.37
N GLU A 35 -2.32 31.49 13.53
CA GLU A 35 -2.81 32.03 14.78
C GLU A 35 -2.96 33.58 14.67
N ARG A 36 -4.19 34.03 14.80
CA ARG A 36 -4.51 35.44 14.93
C ARG A 36 -4.38 35.81 16.40
N SER A 37 -3.29 36.45 16.73
CA SER A 37 -3.08 37.12 18.01
C SER A 37 -4.15 38.22 18.19
N SER A 38 -5.07 38.05 19.12
CA SER A 38 -5.96 39.12 19.58
C SER A 38 -5.86 39.26 21.08
N THR A 39 -5.09 40.24 21.53
CA THR A 39 -5.19 40.85 22.84
C THR A 39 -6.54 41.52 22.96
N GLY A 40 -7.41 41.06 23.85
CA GLY A 40 -8.67 41.68 24.17
C GLY A 40 -9.33 41.00 25.38
N THR A 41 -9.17 41.64 26.55
CA THR A 41 -9.87 41.36 27.78
C THR A 41 -11.38 41.56 27.62
N THR A 42 -12.19 40.51 27.83
CA THR A 42 -13.61 40.67 28.25
C THR A 42 -14.13 39.40 28.92
N ASN A 43 -14.72 39.61 30.04
CA ASN A 43 -15.53 38.77 30.97
C ASN A 43 -15.94 37.36 30.58
N LEU A 44 -15.65 36.51 31.52
CA LEU A 44 -15.97 35.10 31.76
C LEU A 44 -17.45 34.76 31.64
N ILE A 45 -17.80 34.12 30.51
CA ILE A 45 -18.80 33.06 30.49
C ILE A 45 -18.00 31.80 30.25
N ALA A 46 -17.98 30.84 31.15
CA ALA A 46 -17.31 29.56 30.99
C ALA A 46 -17.78 28.93 29.65
N PRO A 47 -16.86 28.52 28.77
CA PRO A 47 -17.27 27.85 27.54
C PRO A 47 -17.98 26.55 27.89
N PRO A 48 -19.05 26.16 27.15
CA PRO A 48 -19.64 24.84 27.31
C PRO A 48 -18.56 23.80 27.13
N GLY A 49 -18.42 22.90 28.09
CA GLY A 49 -17.43 21.82 28.07
C GLY A 49 -17.53 21.04 26.75
N PRO A 50 -16.42 20.45 26.30
CA PRO A 50 -16.41 19.66 25.07
C PRO A 50 -17.50 18.60 25.14
N PRO A 51 -18.18 18.26 24.02
CA PRO A 51 -19.23 17.26 24.00
C PRO A 51 -18.66 15.94 24.55
N ALA A 52 -19.24 15.47 25.66
CA ALA A 52 -18.87 14.21 26.29
C ALA A 52 -19.17 13.09 25.27
N ILE A 53 -18.15 12.48 24.72
CA ILE A 53 -18.26 11.21 23.97
C ILE A 53 -18.53 10.15 25.02
N PRO A 54 -19.69 9.48 25.04
CA PRO A 54 -20.21 8.76 26.22
C PRO A 54 -19.43 7.50 26.64
N PHE A 55 -18.20 7.30 26.17
CA PHE A 55 -17.37 6.14 26.55
C PHE A 55 -15.87 6.43 26.71
N ILE A 56 -15.40 7.68 26.56
CA ILE A 56 -13.99 8.01 26.69
C ILE A 56 -13.84 9.29 27.49
N ASP A 57 -13.51 9.16 28.76
CA ASP A 57 -13.07 10.25 29.63
C ASP A 57 -11.53 10.31 29.63
N LEU A 58 -10.96 11.21 28.79
CA LEU A 58 -9.52 11.43 28.67
C LEU A 58 -9.07 12.51 29.69
N THR A 59 -9.06 12.17 30.95
CA THR A 59 -8.45 13.02 31.99
C THR A 59 -6.95 12.71 32.08
N ILE A 60 -6.10 13.68 31.71
CA ILE A 60 -4.65 13.57 31.89
C ILE A 60 -4.35 13.88 33.37
N ARG A 61 -4.11 12.86 34.17
CA ARG A 61 -3.64 12.99 35.56
C ARG A 61 -2.32 12.21 35.73
N ASN A 62 -1.52 12.62 36.71
CA ASN A 62 -0.33 11.85 37.08
C ASN A 62 -0.72 10.48 37.61
N PRO A 63 -0.15 9.37 37.14
CA PRO A 63 -0.48 8.02 37.59
C PRO A 63 -0.12 7.85 39.05
N GLN A 64 -1.08 7.36 39.86
CA GLN A 64 -0.94 7.19 41.31
C GLN A 64 -0.52 5.77 41.71
N GLY A 65 -0.19 4.88 40.75
CA GLY A 65 0.21 3.52 41.04
C GLY A 65 0.76 2.74 39.85
N GLY A 66 1.46 1.64 40.13
CA GLY A 66 2.06 0.80 39.10
C GLY A 66 1.06 0.21 38.10
N GLN A 67 -0.19 -0.02 38.49
CA GLN A 67 -1.25 -0.51 37.57
C GLN A 67 -1.69 0.56 36.57
N GLU A 68 -1.76 1.84 37.00
CA GLU A 68 -2.09 2.95 36.10
C GLU A 68 -0.97 3.18 35.06
N VAL A 69 0.30 3.03 35.49
CA VAL A 69 1.47 3.08 34.57
C VAL A 69 1.40 1.93 33.57
N ALA A 70 1.11 0.71 34.04
CA ALA A 70 0.98 -0.46 33.16
C ALA A 70 -0.15 -0.29 32.14
N PHE A 71 -1.31 0.23 32.55
CA PHE A 71 -2.43 0.53 31.64
C PHE A 71 -2.06 1.61 30.61
N SER A 72 -1.38 2.68 31.04
CA SER A 72 -0.94 3.76 30.14
C SER A 72 0.05 3.24 29.11
N LEU A 73 0.99 2.37 29.51
CA LEU A 73 1.93 1.72 28.61
C LEU A 73 1.21 0.78 27.62
N GLN A 74 0.22 0.01 28.08
CA GLN A 74 -0.58 -0.85 27.25
C GLN A 74 -1.38 -0.05 26.21
N LEU A 75 -1.98 1.07 26.60
CA LEU A 75 -2.69 1.98 25.71
C LEU A 75 -1.73 2.60 24.68
N LEU A 76 -0.57 3.07 25.11
CA LEU A 76 0.47 3.61 24.21
C LEU A 76 0.90 2.56 23.18
N LEU A 77 1.16 1.34 23.63
CA LEU A 77 1.53 0.21 22.76
C LEU A 77 0.41 -0.11 21.78
N LEU A 78 -0.85 -0.15 22.24
CA LEU A 78 -2.01 -0.36 21.37
C LEU A 78 -2.12 0.72 20.30
N LEU A 79 -1.99 2.01 20.67
CA LEU A 79 -2.02 3.12 19.73
C LEU A 79 -0.86 3.06 18.73
N THR A 80 0.33 2.67 19.18
CA THR A 80 1.49 2.48 18.32
C THR A 80 1.25 1.37 17.29
N VAL A 81 0.76 0.22 17.73
CA VAL A 81 0.40 -0.90 16.84
C VAL A 81 -0.69 -0.48 15.85
N LEU A 82 -1.73 0.21 16.33
CA LEU A 82 -2.83 0.68 15.49
C LEU A 82 -2.36 1.70 14.45
N SER A 83 -1.39 2.57 14.76
CA SER A 83 -0.83 3.52 13.81
C SER A 83 0.06 2.87 12.75
N LEU A 84 0.74 1.77 13.08
CA LEU A 84 1.58 1.01 12.14
C LEU A 84 0.80 0.00 11.29
N ALA A 85 -0.36 -0.46 11.77
CA ALA A 85 -1.13 -1.49 11.10
C ALA A 85 -1.46 -1.19 9.63
N PRO A 86 -1.90 0.02 9.22
CA PRO A 86 -2.18 0.34 7.83
C PRO A 86 -0.95 0.16 6.93
N SER A 87 0.23 0.58 7.40
CA SER A 87 1.48 0.45 6.64
C SER A 87 1.87 -1.01 6.42
N ILE A 88 1.73 -1.84 7.46
CA ILE A 88 2.02 -3.27 7.37
C ILE A 88 1.05 -3.96 6.40
N ILE A 89 -0.25 -3.65 6.48
CA ILE A 89 -1.26 -4.22 5.59
C ILE A 89 -0.97 -3.85 4.12
N ILE A 90 -0.62 -2.59 3.84
CA ILE A 90 -0.26 -2.14 2.49
C ILE A 90 0.94 -2.92 1.95
N LEU A 91 1.97 -3.16 2.78
CA LEU A 91 3.15 -3.93 2.39
C LEU A 91 2.88 -5.42 2.13
N MET A 92 1.79 -5.98 2.69
CA MET A 92 1.36 -7.37 2.47
C MET A 92 0.45 -7.53 1.24
N THR A 93 0.18 -6.45 0.50
CA THR A 93 -0.69 -6.43 -0.68
C THR A 93 0.10 -6.25 -1.98
N SER A 94 -0.61 -6.19 -3.10
CA SER A 94 -0.04 -5.85 -4.41
C SER A 94 0.43 -4.39 -4.55
N PHE A 95 0.14 -3.53 -3.57
CA PHE A 95 0.40 -2.10 -3.62
C PHE A 95 1.86 -1.75 -3.93
N LEU A 96 2.79 -2.46 -3.30
CA LEU A 96 4.22 -2.20 -3.44
C LEU A 96 4.69 -2.32 -4.90
N ARG A 97 4.32 -3.42 -5.58
CA ARG A 97 4.66 -3.62 -7.00
C ARG A 97 3.99 -2.59 -7.89
N VAL A 98 2.70 -2.36 -7.70
CA VAL A 98 1.92 -1.43 -8.52
C VAL A 98 2.47 -0.01 -8.40
N SER A 99 2.69 0.48 -7.18
CA SER A 99 3.17 1.86 -6.94
C SER A 99 4.57 2.09 -7.53
N ILE A 100 5.49 1.14 -7.37
CA ILE A 100 6.84 1.23 -7.90
C ILE A 100 6.82 1.23 -9.44
N VAL A 101 6.07 0.34 -10.07
CA VAL A 101 6.01 0.28 -11.55
C VAL A 101 5.39 1.55 -12.13
N LEU A 102 4.35 2.11 -11.51
CA LEU A 102 3.76 3.38 -11.93
C LEU A 102 4.74 4.56 -11.76
N ASP A 103 5.56 4.57 -10.71
CA ASP A 103 6.60 5.58 -10.54
C ASP A 103 7.72 5.43 -11.59
N PHE A 104 8.09 4.20 -11.95
CA PHE A 104 9.05 3.95 -13.04
C PHE A 104 8.57 4.52 -14.38
N ILE A 105 7.31 4.37 -14.74
CA ILE A 105 6.75 4.92 -15.99
C ILE A 105 6.84 6.46 -16.00
N LYS A 106 6.47 7.10 -14.90
CA LYS A 106 6.59 8.55 -14.75
C LYS A 106 8.02 9.02 -15.02
N ARG A 107 9.01 8.33 -14.44
CA ARG A 107 10.44 8.62 -14.63
C ARG A 107 10.91 8.31 -16.06
N ALA A 108 10.46 7.20 -16.63
CA ALA A 108 10.81 6.80 -18.00
C ALA A 108 10.38 7.83 -19.04
N LEU A 109 9.21 8.44 -18.84
CA LEU A 109 8.70 9.54 -19.67
C LEU A 109 9.39 10.89 -19.41
N SER A 110 10.37 10.94 -18.50
CA SER A 110 11.05 12.17 -18.09
C SER A 110 10.10 13.22 -17.44
N LEU A 111 8.96 12.78 -16.95
CA LEU A 111 7.97 13.65 -16.30
C LEU A 111 8.36 13.90 -14.84
N GLN A 112 8.70 15.16 -14.49
CA GLN A 112 9.13 15.50 -13.14
C GLN A 112 7.95 15.73 -12.18
N GLN A 113 6.89 16.39 -12.62
CA GLN A 113 5.78 16.81 -11.75
C GLN A 113 4.41 16.27 -12.17
N VAL A 114 4.24 15.82 -13.39
CA VAL A 114 2.97 15.31 -13.93
C VAL A 114 3.10 13.82 -14.26
N PRO A 115 2.16 12.96 -13.85
CA PRO A 115 1.07 13.22 -12.91
C PRO A 115 1.58 13.47 -11.47
N PRO A 116 0.82 14.22 -10.63
CA PRO A 116 1.17 14.41 -9.22
C PRO A 116 1.25 13.08 -8.47
N ASN A 117 2.09 13.00 -7.43
CA ASN A 117 2.28 11.78 -6.66
C ASN A 117 0.99 11.24 -6.04
N GLN A 118 0.06 12.14 -5.65
CA GLN A 118 -1.26 11.75 -5.13
C GLN A 118 -2.09 10.96 -6.16
N VAL A 119 -1.99 11.33 -7.46
CA VAL A 119 -2.71 10.62 -8.54
C VAL A 119 -2.11 9.23 -8.72
N ILE A 120 -0.78 9.10 -8.73
CA ILE A 120 -0.10 7.79 -8.80
C ILE A 120 -0.48 6.91 -7.61
N LEU A 121 -0.48 7.50 -6.40
CA LEU A 121 -0.91 6.80 -5.18
C LEU A 121 -2.37 6.34 -5.29
N GLY A 122 -3.27 7.21 -5.76
CA GLY A 122 -4.68 6.88 -5.95
C GLY A 122 -4.89 5.73 -6.93
N ILE A 123 -4.25 5.79 -8.10
CA ILE A 123 -4.32 4.71 -9.11
C ILE A 123 -3.75 3.41 -8.52
N SER A 124 -2.61 3.48 -7.80
CA SER A 124 -2.01 2.31 -7.15
C SER A 124 -2.96 1.65 -6.15
N LEU A 125 -3.67 2.44 -5.35
CA LEU A 125 -4.66 1.92 -4.41
C LEU A 125 -5.87 1.28 -5.12
N PHE A 126 -6.42 1.92 -6.15
CA PHE A 126 -7.52 1.35 -6.93
C PHE A 126 -7.14 0.02 -7.57
N LEU A 127 -5.99 -0.06 -8.23
CA LEU A 127 -5.49 -1.29 -8.82
C LEU A 127 -5.22 -2.35 -7.75
N THR A 128 -4.70 -1.95 -6.59
CA THR A 128 -4.48 -2.87 -5.46
C THR A 128 -5.79 -3.47 -4.97
N VAL A 129 -6.82 -2.66 -4.77
CA VAL A 129 -8.15 -3.15 -4.36
C VAL A 129 -8.71 -4.11 -5.40
N LEU A 130 -8.57 -3.80 -6.69
CA LEU A 130 -9.04 -4.66 -7.78
C LEU A 130 -8.32 -6.02 -7.79
N ILE A 131 -6.98 -6.02 -7.67
CA ILE A 131 -6.16 -7.24 -7.65
C ILE A 131 -6.43 -8.08 -6.40
N MET A 132 -6.55 -7.41 -5.24
CA MET A 132 -6.74 -8.06 -3.94
C MET A 132 -8.20 -8.43 -3.65
N TRP A 133 -9.14 -8.10 -4.55
CA TRP A 133 -10.56 -8.35 -4.33
C TRP A 133 -10.90 -9.78 -3.90
N PRO A 134 -10.36 -10.84 -4.54
CA PRO A 134 -10.62 -12.22 -4.12
C PRO A 134 -10.15 -12.48 -2.68
N THR A 135 -8.97 -11.98 -2.32
CA THR A 135 -8.39 -12.12 -0.97
C THR A 135 -9.24 -11.39 0.06
N PHE A 136 -9.65 -10.15 -0.21
CA PHE A 136 -10.52 -9.38 0.70
C PHE A 136 -11.90 -9.99 0.85
N SER A 137 -12.47 -10.52 -0.22
CA SER A 137 -13.73 -11.27 -0.18
C SER A 137 -13.61 -12.52 0.70
N ALA A 138 -12.53 -13.28 0.57
CA ALA A 138 -12.27 -14.44 1.42
C ALA A 138 -12.10 -14.06 2.90
N ILE A 139 -11.42 -12.98 3.21
CA ILE A 139 -11.31 -12.47 4.59
C ILE A 139 -12.69 -12.10 5.14
N TYR A 140 -13.49 -11.40 4.36
CA TYR A 140 -14.83 -11.00 4.79
C TYR A 140 -15.72 -12.20 5.11
N THR A 141 -15.77 -13.18 4.21
CA THR A 141 -16.65 -14.35 4.36
C THR A 141 -16.17 -15.32 5.43
N ASN A 142 -14.85 -15.54 5.55
CA ASN A 142 -14.30 -16.55 6.44
C ASN A 142 -13.97 -16.02 7.84
N SER A 143 -13.84 -14.71 8.02
CA SER A 143 -13.46 -14.10 9.30
C SER A 143 -14.48 -13.09 9.82
N ILE A 144 -14.69 -11.98 9.07
CA ILE A 144 -15.49 -10.84 9.57
C ILE A 144 -16.95 -11.21 9.75
N GLN A 145 -17.54 -11.87 8.77
CA GLN A 145 -18.94 -12.27 8.80
C GLN A 145 -19.23 -13.27 9.94
N PRO A 146 -18.47 -14.38 10.14
CA PRO A 146 -18.67 -15.29 11.26
C PRO A 146 -18.40 -14.65 12.64
N LEU A 147 -17.41 -13.74 12.73
CA LEU A 147 -17.13 -13.00 13.94
C LEU A 147 -18.30 -12.10 14.33
N SER A 148 -18.86 -11.35 13.37
CA SER A 148 -20.01 -10.48 13.61
C SER A 148 -21.30 -11.24 13.95
N ALA A 149 -21.41 -12.48 13.49
CA ALA A 149 -22.50 -13.40 13.84
C ALA A 149 -22.32 -14.10 15.21
N GLY A 150 -21.18 -13.86 15.90
CA GLY A 150 -20.88 -14.51 17.17
C GLY A 150 -20.54 -16.00 17.08
N SER A 151 -20.38 -16.53 15.87
CA SER A 151 -20.07 -17.95 15.62
C SER A 151 -18.57 -18.27 15.66
N LEU A 152 -17.71 -17.25 15.68
CA LEU A 152 -16.26 -17.40 15.68
C LEU A 152 -15.64 -16.56 16.81
N SER A 153 -14.68 -17.13 17.53
CA SER A 153 -13.90 -16.37 18.51
C SER A 153 -12.94 -15.39 17.83
N ALA A 154 -12.53 -14.32 18.54
CA ALA A 154 -11.59 -13.33 18.00
C ALA A 154 -10.26 -13.93 17.53
N GLU A 155 -9.73 -14.92 18.26
CA GLU A 155 -8.50 -15.62 17.89
C GLU A 155 -8.67 -16.42 16.59
N ASN A 156 -9.76 -17.17 16.46
CA ASN A 156 -10.04 -17.93 15.24
C ASN A 156 -10.36 -17.02 14.07
N ALA A 157 -11.01 -15.89 14.29
CA ALA A 157 -11.26 -14.87 13.27
C ALA A 157 -9.94 -14.27 12.76
N TYR A 158 -8.98 -13.99 13.64
CA TYR A 158 -7.64 -13.54 13.25
C TYR A 158 -6.95 -14.57 12.35
N ARG A 159 -6.93 -15.84 12.76
CA ARG A 159 -6.33 -16.93 11.94
C ARG A 159 -7.02 -17.10 10.59
N ALA A 160 -8.35 -16.98 10.57
CA ALA A 160 -9.13 -17.04 9.34
C ALA A 160 -8.91 -15.84 8.42
N ALA A 161 -8.60 -14.65 8.96
CA ALA A 161 -8.21 -13.48 8.17
C ALA A 161 -6.78 -13.55 7.64
N GLU A 162 -5.86 -14.11 8.45
CA GLU A 162 -4.45 -14.26 8.09
C GLU A 162 -4.25 -15.24 6.92
N ALA A 163 -5.00 -16.33 6.89
CA ALA A 163 -4.84 -17.41 5.91
C ALA A 163 -4.92 -16.94 4.43
N PRO A 164 -5.92 -16.18 3.97
CA PRO A 164 -5.98 -15.70 2.60
C PRO A 164 -4.85 -14.74 2.23
N LEU A 165 -4.36 -13.92 3.18
CA LEU A 165 -3.22 -13.04 2.95
C LEU A 165 -1.92 -13.84 2.80
N ARG A 166 -1.71 -14.84 3.64
CA ARG A 166 -0.57 -15.75 3.54
C ARG A 166 -0.56 -16.49 2.21
N GLU A 167 -1.73 -17.01 1.80
CA GLU A 167 -1.90 -17.69 0.53
C GLU A 167 -1.58 -16.76 -0.65
N PHE A 168 -2.09 -15.52 -0.65
CA PHE A 168 -1.77 -14.53 -1.66
C PHE A 168 -0.25 -14.30 -1.74
N MET A 169 0.40 -13.97 -0.61
CA MET A 169 1.85 -13.72 -0.58
C MET A 169 2.65 -14.92 -1.08
N PHE A 170 2.30 -16.13 -0.65
CA PHE A 170 3.00 -17.35 -1.06
C PHE A 170 2.81 -17.64 -2.55
N ASN A 171 1.60 -17.50 -3.08
CA ASN A 171 1.31 -17.73 -4.49
C ASN A 171 2.05 -16.75 -5.40
N GLN A 172 2.23 -15.49 -4.99
CA GLN A 172 3.04 -14.52 -5.73
C GLN A 172 4.52 -14.90 -5.80
N MET A 173 4.96 -15.75 -4.90
CA MET A 173 6.34 -16.20 -4.80
C MET A 173 6.60 -17.61 -5.40
N LYS A 174 5.55 -18.45 -5.57
CA LYS A 174 5.65 -19.89 -5.83
C LYS A 174 6.48 -20.25 -7.07
N ASP A 175 6.36 -19.52 -8.15
CA ASP A 175 6.95 -19.88 -9.45
C ASP A 175 8.30 -19.21 -9.73
N ARG A 176 8.91 -18.53 -8.76
CA ARG A 176 10.15 -17.78 -8.97
C ARG A 176 11.33 -18.45 -8.25
N ARG A 177 12.37 -18.80 -9.01
CA ARG A 177 13.57 -19.45 -8.48
C ARG A 177 14.20 -18.72 -7.28
N GLY A 178 14.22 -17.37 -7.30
CA GLY A 178 14.73 -16.55 -6.19
C GLY A 178 13.89 -16.53 -4.93
N THR A 179 12.65 -17.00 -4.98
CA THR A 179 11.70 -16.93 -3.86
C THR A 179 11.99 -17.98 -2.79
N ARG A 180 12.19 -19.24 -3.21
CA ARG A 180 12.60 -20.31 -2.27
C ARG A 180 13.92 -19.95 -1.61
N GLU A 181 14.82 -19.33 -2.36
CA GLU A 181 16.10 -18.84 -1.86
C GLU A 181 15.93 -17.73 -0.82
N ASN A 182 15.05 -16.75 -1.05
CA ASN A 182 14.77 -15.68 -0.08
C ASN A 182 14.12 -16.23 1.19
N ILE A 183 13.12 -17.11 1.09
CA ILE A 183 12.50 -17.75 2.25
C ILE A 183 13.56 -18.58 3.00
N GLY A 184 14.34 -19.42 2.29
CA GLY A 184 15.40 -20.22 2.88
C GLY A 184 16.47 -19.39 3.59
N ARG A 185 16.84 -18.24 3.00
CA ARG A 185 17.78 -17.29 3.60
C ARG A 185 17.26 -16.72 4.93
N PHE A 186 16.01 -16.26 4.99
CA PHE A 186 15.43 -15.76 6.24
C PHE A 186 15.20 -16.86 7.28
N MET A 187 14.85 -18.08 6.86
CA MET A 187 14.74 -19.23 7.75
C MET A 187 16.09 -19.60 8.36
N SER A 188 17.14 -19.66 7.54
CA SER A 188 18.50 -19.98 8.02
C SER A 188 19.04 -18.95 8.99
N MET A 189 18.77 -17.64 8.78
CA MET A 189 19.11 -16.56 9.72
C MET A 189 18.44 -16.74 11.10
N ARG A 190 17.33 -17.47 11.16
CA ARG A 190 16.61 -17.79 12.40
C ARG A 190 16.93 -19.19 12.94
N GLY A 191 17.93 -19.87 12.37
CA GLY A 191 18.32 -21.23 12.76
C GLY A 191 17.34 -22.33 12.33
N ILE A 192 16.38 -22.01 11.45
CA ILE A 192 15.45 -23.00 10.90
C ILE A 192 16.11 -23.60 9.65
N THR A 193 16.65 -24.81 9.79
CA THR A 193 17.40 -25.50 8.71
C THR A 193 16.52 -26.29 7.75
N GLN A 194 15.28 -26.59 8.14
CA GLN A 194 14.34 -27.31 7.27
C GLN A 194 13.87 -26.42 6.12
N GLN A 195 14.02 -26.89 4.89
CA GLN A 195 13.43 -26.22 3.73
C GLN A 195 11.91 -26.39 3.77
N PRO A 196 11.13 -25.31 3.60
CA PRO A 196 9.68 -25.38 3.66
C PRO A 196 9.14 -26.10 2.42
N ASN A 197 8.35 -27.13 2.62
CA ASN A 197 7.65 -27.84 1.56
C ASN A 197 6.26 -27.25 1.29
N THR A 198 5.64 -26.68 2.31
CA THR A 198 4.28 -26.14 2.26
C THR A 198 4.23 -24.73 2.83
N LEU A 199 3.13 -24.03 2.55
CA LEU A 199 2.84 -22.72 3.15
C LEU A 199 2.80 -22.77 4.70
N ALA A 200 2.35 -23.90 5.25
CA ALA A 200 2.24 -24.07 6.70
C ALA A 200 3.60 -24.05 7.40
N ASP A 201 4.66 -24.50 6.70
CA ASP A 201 6.01 -24.58 7.24
C ASP A 201 6.71 -23.21 7.35
N VAL A 202 6.17 -22.18 6.69
CA VAL A 202 6.76 -20.82 6.67
C VAL A 202 6.06 -19.95 7.70
N PRO A 203 6.72 -19.51 8.78
CA PRO A 203 6.15 -18.55 9.70
C PRO A 203 5.85 -17.21 9.04
N THR A 204 4.75 -16.53 9.43
CA THR A 204 4.31 -15.27 8.84
C THR A 204 5.35 -14.17 8.94
N TYR A 205 6.09 -14.09 10.04
CA TYR A 205 7.16 -13.11 10.23
C TYR A 205 8.37 -13.31 9.31
N ILE A 206 8.52 -14.48 8.67
CA ILE A 206 9.49 -14.78 7.61
C ILE A 206 8.88 -14.55 6.24
N LEU A 207 7.61 -14.91 6.07
CA LEU A 207 6.90 -14.78 4.81
C LEU A 207 6.78 -13.31 4.36
N ILE A 208 6.45 -12.40 5.29
CA ILE A 208 6.28 -10.97 4.99
C ILE A 208 7.55 -10.34 4.39
N PRO A 209 8.74 -10.38 5.05
CA PRO A 209 9.93 -9.77 4.47
C PRO A 209 10.38 -10.48 3.18
N ALA A 210 10.21 -11.80 3.07
CA ALA A 210 10.51 -12.52 1.83
C ALA A 210 9.60 -12.07 0.68
N PHE A 211 8.31 -11.86 0.95
CA PHE A 211 7.35 -11.32 -0.01
C PHE A 211 7.73 -9.90 -0.44
N ILE A 212 8.03 -9.00 0.49
CA ILE A 212 8.43 -7.62 0.20
C ILE A 212 9.65 -7.60 -0.73
N LEU A 213 10.70 -8.37 -0.44
CA LEU A 213 11.88 -8.47 -1.31
C LEU A 213 11.55 -9.03 -2.70
N ASN A 214 10.67 -10.02 -2.76
CA ASN A 214 10.19 -10.54 -4.04
C ASN A 214 9.45 -9.47 -4.84
N GLU A 215 8.51 -8.75 -4.22
CA GLU A 215 7.72 -7.70 -4.87
C GLU A 215 8.61 -6.57 -5.38
N LEU A 216 9.59 -6.13 -4.57
CA LEU A 216 10.61 -5.17 -4.98
C LEU A 216 11.37 -5.66 -6.23
N THR A 217 11.90 -6.89 -6.16
CA THR A 217 12.67 -7.47 -7.28
C THR A 217 11.85 -7.52 -8.57
N VAL A 218 10.58 -7.91 -8.47
CA VAL A 218 9.67 -7.98 -9.61
C VAL A 218 9.34 -6.60 -10.15
N ALA A 219 9.01 -5.66 -9.26
CA ALA A 219 8.71 -4.29 -9.64
C ALA A 219 9.89 -3.63 -10.37
N PHE A 220 11.11 -3.81 -9.86
CA PHE A 220 12.32 -3.32 -10.52
C PHE A 220 12.55 -3.98 -11.88
N LYS A 221 12.38 -5.30 -12.00
CA LYS A 221 12.50 -6.00 -13.29
C LYS A 221 11.50 -5.46 -14.31
N MET A 222 10.23 -5.29 -13.91
CA MET A 222 9.20 -4.71 -14.78
C MET A 222 9.54 -3.26 -15.13
N GLY A 223 9.95 -2.45 -14.14
CA GLY A 223 10.34 -1.06 -14.35
C GLY A 223 11.49 -0.90 -15.34
N ILE A 224 12.53 -1.72 -15.23
CA ILE A 224 13.67 -1.71 -16.17
C ILE A 224 13.20 -2.06 -17.58
N LEU A 225 12.40 -3.12 -17.74
CA LEU A 225 11.88 -3.51 -19.07
C LEU A 225 11.04 -2.39 -19.71
N LEU A 226 10.25 -1.69 -18.91
CA LEU A 226 9.46 -0.53 -19.36
C LEU A 226 10.36 0.67 -19.72
N PHE A 227 11.53 0.79 -19.12
CA PHE A 227 12.45 1.90 -19.36
C PHE A 227 13.20 1.76 -20.69
N ILE A 228 13.46 0.53 -21.16
CA ILE A 228 14.29 0.25 -22.35
C ILE A 228 13.87 1.04 -23.59
N PRO A 229 12.59 1.05 -24.04
CA PRO A 229 12.21 1.78 -25.24
C PRO A 229 12.43 3.29 -25.12
N PHE A 230 12.28 3.85 -23.93
CA PHE A 230 12.49 5.27 -23.69
C PHE A 230 13.97 5.67 -23.65
N ILE A 231 14.84 4.79 -23.14
CA ILE A 231 16.30 4.99 -23.21
C ILE A 231 16.76 5.02 -24.65
N VAL A 232 16.22 4.16 -25.52
CA VAL A 232 16.57 4.17 -26.95
C VAL A 232 16.25 5.52 -27.59
N ILE A 233 15.08 6.10 -27.27
CA ILE A 233 14.72 7.44 -27.76
C ILE A 233 15.72 8.50 -27.25
N ASP A 234 16.09 8.43 -25.95
CA ASP A 234 17.08 9.35 -25.39
C ASP A 234 18.42 9.27 -26.11
N PHE A 235 18.91 8.06 -26.42
CA PHE A 235 20.16 7.86 -27.15
C PHE A 235 20.09 8.40 -28.59
N VAL A 236 18.99 8.16 -29.31
CA VAL A 236 18.80 8.66 -30.66
C VAL A 236 18.82 10.20 -30.70
N VAL A 237 18.04 10.82 -29.80
CA VAL A 237 18.00 12.28 -29.69
C VAL A 237 19.35 12.86 -29.26
N ALA A 238 20.01 12.27 -28.26
CA ALA A 238 21.33 12.72 -27.83
C ALA A 238 22.37 12.63 -28.95
N SER A 239 22.38 11.52 -29.68
CA SER A 239 23.29 11.31 -30.81
C SER A 239 23.09 12.34 -31.94
N THR A 240 21.82 12.62 -32.26
CA THR A 240 21.50 13.64 -33.31
C THR A 240 21.90 15.04 -32.85
N LEU A 241 21.62 15.45 -31.63
CA LEU A 241 22.00 16.77 -31.09
C LEU A 241 23.53 16.94 -31.05
N MET A 242 24.27 15.91 -30.65
CA MET A 242 25.74 15.96 -30.65
C MET A 242 26.30 16.06 -32.07
N SER A 243 25.71 15.35 -33.03
CA SER A 243 26.10 15.42 -34.43
C SER A 243 25.91 16.82 -35.04
N MET A 244 24.89 17.54 -34.56
CA MET A 244 24.62 18.93 -35.00
C MET A 244 25.46 19.97 -34.22
N GLY A 245 26.35 19.55 -33.29
CA GLY A 245 27.16 20.44 -32.47
C GLY A 245 26.41 21.14 -31.32
N MET A 246 25.17 20.71 -31.01
CA MET A 246 24.34 21.31 -30.01
C MET A 246 24.58 20.70 -28.61
N ILE A 247 25.82 20.87 -28.10
CA ILE A 247 26.27 20.24 -26.85
C ILE A 247 25.59 20.86 -25.60
N MET A 248 25.13 22.11 -25.64
CA MET A 248 24.57 22.82 -24.49
C MET A 248 23.10 22.50 -24.24
N LEU A 249 22.38 21.86 -25.17
CA LEU A 249 20.98 21.51 -24.99
C LEU A 249 20.85 20.17 -24.26
N PRO A 250 20.10 20.08 -23.13
CA PRO A 250 19.89 18.83 -22.44
C PRO A 250 19.03 17.87 -23.28
N PRO A 251 19.56 16.72 -23.74
CA PRO A 251 18.86 15.80 -24.65
C PRO A 251 17.51 15.31 -24.09
N VAL A 252 17.42 15.15 -22.78
CA VAL A 252 16.21 14.68 -22.08
C VAL A 252 15.01 15.62 -22.30
N MET A 253 15.25 16.94 -22.38
CA MET A 253 14.17 17.92 -22.62
C MET A 253 13.63 17.82 -24.06
N ILE A 254 14.50 17.50 -25.00
CA ILE A 254 14.14 17.36 -26.41
C ILE A 254 13.49 16.00 -26.68
N SER A 255 13.91 14.93 -25.97
CA SER A 255 13.35 13.58 -26.14
C SER A 255 11.97 13.42 -25.50
N MET A 256 11.64 14.21 -24.48
CA MET A 256 10.40 14.07 -23.72
C MET A 256 9.11 14.11 -24.59
N PRO A 257 8.93 15.06 -25.54
CA PRO A 257 7.78 15.05 -26.44
C PRO A 257 7.65 13.77 -27.25
N PHE A 258 8.77 13.25 -27.79
CA PHE A 258 8.77 12.01 -28.56
C PHE A 258 8.37 10.80 -27.73
N LYS A 259 8.82 10.71 -26.47
CA LYS A 259 8.43 9.68 -25.53
C LYS A 259 6.93 9.72 -25.23
N LEU A 260 6.37 10.91 -25.02
CA LEU A 260 4.94 11.09 -24.78
C LEU A 260 4.10 10.66 -25.98
N VAL A 261 4.48 11.10 -27.19
CA VAL A 261 3.79 10.70 -28.43
C VAL A 261 3.84 9.19 -28.60
N LEU A 262 5.01 8.57 -28.45
CA LEU A 262 5.12 7.11 -28.53
C LEU A 262 4.23 6.41 -27.50
N PHE A 263 4.26 6.86 -26.26
CA PHE A 263 3.47 6.26 -25.18
C PHE A 263 1.97 6.30 -25.44
N ILE A 264 1.49 7.43 -26.00
CA ILE A 264 0.07 7.59 -26.36
C ILE A 264 -0.29 6.71 -27.57
N LEU A 265 0.57 6.67 -28.61
CA LEU A 265 0.32 5.90 -29.82
C LEU A 265 0.21 4.39 -29.57
N VAL A 266 0.95 3.85 -28.61
CA VAL A 266 0.91 2.42 -28.26
C VAL A 266 -0.12 2.08 -27.18
N ASP A 267 -1.00 3.02 -26.79
CA ASP A 267 -1.89 2.86 -25.63
C ASP A 267 -1.12 2.43 -24.37
N GLY A 268 -0.09 3.19 -24.02
CA GLY A 268 0.83 2.83 -22.95
C GLY A 268 0.15 2.60 -21.58
N TRP A 269 -0.93 3.32 -21.25
CA TRP A 269 -1.68 3.09 -20.01
C TRP A 269 -2.43 1.76 -20.02
N GLY A 270 -3.08 1.40 -21.13
CA GLY A 270 -3.77 0.12 -21.28
C GLY A 270 -2.81 -1.06 -21.20
N LEU A 271 -1.70 -0.98 -21.92
CA LEU A 271 -0.64 -2.02 -21.88
C LEU A 271 -0.04 -2.16 -20.49
N LEU A 272 0.28 -1.05 -19.82
CA LEU A 272 0.87 -1.06 -18.48
C LEU A 272 -0.05 -1.69 -17.44
N THR A 273 -1.31 -1.23 -17.40
CA THR A 273 -2.29 -1.75 -16.44
C THR A 273 -2.62 -3.21 -16.70
N GLY A 274 -2.77 -3.60 -17.97
CA GLY A 274 -2.98 -4.99 -18.37
C GLY A 274 -1.80 -5.89 -17.95
N GLN A 275 -0.58 -5.46 -18.20
CA GLN A 275 0.62 -6.20 -17.82
C GLN A 275 0.79 -6.30 -16.30
N LEU A 276 0.49 -5.22 -15.56
CA LEU A 276 0.48 -5.24 -14.10
C LEU A 276 -0.54 -6.25 -13.58
N MET A 277 -1.79 -6.20 -14.03
CA MET A 277 -2.83 -7.12 -13.61
C MET A 277 -2.46 -8.58 -13.93
N ASN A 278 -2.00 -8.84 -15.16
CA ASN A 278 -1.58 -10.18 -15.59
C ASN A 278 -0.39 -10.72 -14.76
N SER A 279 0.44 -9.83 -14.21
CA SER A 279 1.58 -10.24 -13.37
C SER A 279 1.16 -10.82 -12.01
N PHE A 280 -0.09 -10.58 -11.58
CA PHE A 280 -0.68 -11.09 -10.33
C PHE A 280 -1.66 -12.25 -10.56
N VAL A 281 -2.10 -12.46 -11.81
CA VAL A 281 -2.95 -13.61 -12.13
C VAL A 281 -2.09 -14.85 -12.05
N VAL A 282 -2.23 -15.58 -10.96
CA VAL A 282 -1.65 -16.91 -10.80
C VAL A 282 -2.51 -17.85 -11.65
N ARG A 283 -1.93 -18.41 -12.71
CA ARG A 283 -2.51 -19.52 -13.46
C ARG A 283 -2.37 -20.82 -12.67
#